data_6c6c577e73bda620d84f13c07ba6077a
#
_entry.id   6c6c577e73bda620d84f13c07ba6077a
#
_cell.length_a   1.000
_cell.length_b   1.000
_cell.length_c   1.000
_cell.angle_alpha   90.00
_cell.angle_beta   90.00
_cell.angle_gamma   90.00
#
_symmetry.space_group_name_H-M   'P 1'
#
loop_
_entity.id
_entity.type
_entity.pdbx_description
1 polymer ?
#
loop_
_entity_poly.entity_id
_entity_poly.type
_entity_poly.pdbx_seq_one_letter_code
_entity_poly.pdbx_strand_id
1 'polypeptide(L)'
;MSKINDFLTEAGVFFMATEDGPQPKLRPLGAHFEVDGKILFGVGSHKNVYRQMTANPLVEIVAYKKGRWLRYTGRAVFETDEKYAQMALDATPHLKKVYNETTGNRMMMFHLEDASAFIVDMVGNEEPAL
;
A
#
# COMPACT_ATOMS: atom_id res chain seq x y z
N MET A 1 -4.40 -5.64 -17.02
CA MET A 1 -3.76 -4.65 -16.14
C MET A 1 -4.82 -4.02 -15.24
N SER A 2 -4.48 -3.81 -14.03
CA SER A 2 -5.39 -3.24 -13.06
C SER A 2 -5.49 -1.73 -13.21
N LYS A 3 -6.71 -1.20 -13.20
CA LYS A 3 -6.93 0.25 -13.17
C LYS A 3 -6.30 0.87 -11.92
N ILE A 4 -6.30 0.13 -10.82
CA ILE A 4 -5.72 0.58 -9.55
C ILE A 4 -4.23 0.77 -9.72
N ASN A 5 -3.53 -0.25 -10.20
CA ASN A 5 -2.08 -0.19 -10.34
C ASN A 5 -1.66 0.91 -11.31
N ASP A 6 -2.38 1.06 -12.41
CA ASP A 6 -2.12 2.11 -13.40
C ASP A 6 -2.30 3.50 -12.78
N PHE A 7 -3.37 3.70 -12.02
CA PHE A 7 -3.62 4.99 -11.37
C PHE A 7 -2.54 5.34 -10.35
N LEU A 8 -2.11 4.35 -9.56
CA LEU A 8 -1.03 4.54 -8.59
C LEU A 8 0.28 4.93 -9.28
N THR A 9 0.59 4.28 -10.40
CA THR A 9 1.79 4.59 -11.17
C THR A 9 1.74 6.02 -11.72
N GLU A 10 0.61 6.41 -12.29
CA GLU A 10 0.45 7.75 -12.87
C GLU A 10 0.45 8.84 -11.80
N ALA A 11 -0.11 8.57 -10.63
CA ALA A 11 -0.12 9.53 -9.53
C ALA A 11 1.27 9.70 -8.90
N GLY A 12 2.04 8.64 -8.85
CA GLY A 12 3.41 8.65 -8.31
C GLY A 12 3.47 8.44 -6.80
N VAL A 13 2.84 9.31 -6.03
CA VAL A 13 2.77 9.20 -4.57
C VAL A 13 1.33 8.93 -4.17
N PHE A 14 1.14 8.05 -3.21
CA PHE A 14 -0.18 7.77 -2.65
C PHE A 14 -0.09 7.75 -1.13
N PHE A 15 -1.24 7.78 -0.47
CA PHE A 15 -1.31 7.87 0.99
C PHE A 15 -2.15 6.72 1.52
N MET A 16 -1.76 6.20 2.68
CA MET A 16 -2.51 5.12 3.32
C MET A 16 -2.90 5.52 4.74
N ALA A 17 -4.19 5.38 5.03
CA ALA A 17 -4.74 5.60 6.36
C ALA A 17 -4.82 4.29 7.12
N THR A 18 -4.46 4.36 8.41
CA THR A 18 -4.59 3.27 9.37
C THR A 18 -5.18 3.82 10.67
N GLU A 19 -5.57 2.94 11.58
CA GLU A 19 -6.04 3.31 12.90
C GLU A 19 -4.98 3.02 13.96
N ASP A 20 -4.78 3.97 14.88
CA ASP A 20 -3.98 3.76 16.07
C ASP A 20 -4.92 3.97 17.28
N GLY A 21 -5.57 2.90 17.73
CA GLY A 21 -6.70 2.99 18.63
C GLY A 21 -7.81 3.82 17.98
N PRO A 22 -8.32 4.88 18.65
CA PRO A 22 -9.33 5.76 18.03
C PRO A 22 -8.75 6.81 17.09
N GLN A 23 -7.42 6.93 17.02
CA GLN A 23 -6.76 7.97 16.23
C GLN A 23 -6.45 7.51 14.82
N PRO A 24 -7.03 8.13 13.77
CA PRO A 24 -6.61 7.86 12.41
C PRO A 24 -5.20 8.39 12.16
N LYS A 25 -4.41 7.62 11.42
CA LYS A 25 -3.04 7.96 11.03
C LYS A 25 -2.90 7.86 9.52
N LEU A 26 -2.11 8.74 8.94
CA LEU A 26 -1.92 8.83 7.49
C LEU A 26 -0.45 9.01 7.18
N ARG A 27 0.04 8.34 6.13
CA ARG A 27 1.42 8.50 5.65
C ARG A 27 1.49 8.27 4.15
N PRO A 28 2.49 8.89 3.49
CA PRO A 28 2.73 8.60 2.09
C PRO A 28 3.42 7.26 1.91
N LEU A 29 3.12 6.62 0.79
CA LEU A 29 3.79 5.43 0.30
C LEU A 29 4.14 5.66 -1.16
N GLY A 30 5.21 5.04 -1.65
CA GLY A 30 5.67 5.26 -3.02
C GLY A 30 5.83 4.01 -3.84
N ALA A 31 5.85 2.84 -3.21
CA ALA A 31 6.12 1.59 -3.91
C ALA A 31 4.89 0.70 -3.95
N HIS A 32 4.61 0.18 -5.14
CA HIS A 32 3.55 -0.80 -5.37
C HIS A 32 3.96 -1.71 -6.51
N PHE A 33 3.49 -2.95 -6.48
CA PHE A 33 3.86 -3.96 -7.46
C PHE A 33 2.64 -4.80 -7.82
N GLU A 34 2.41 -5.03 -9.10
CA GLU A 34 1.38 -5.95 -9.53
C GLU A 34 2.05 -7.27 -9.92
N VAL A 35 1.78 -8.32 -9.17
CA VAL A 35 2.39 -9.63 -9.35
C VAL A 35 1.45 -10.72 -8.83
N ASP A 36 1.42 -11.86 -9.53
CA ASP A 36 0.58 -13.00 -9.17
C ASP A 36 -0.90 -12.63 -8.97
N GLY A 37 -1.41 -11.69 -9.77
CA GLY A 37 -2.80 -11.24 -9.67
C GLY A 37 -3.10 -10.36 -8.47
N LYS A 38 -2.07 -9.90 -7.77
CA LYS A 38 -2.21 -9.05 -6.57
C LYS A 38 -1.52 -7.71 -6.78
N ILE A 39 -2.00 -6.70 -6.08
CA ILE A 39 -1.29 -5.43 -5.95
C ILE A 39 -0.65 -5.43 -4.57
N LEU A 40 0.67 -5.40 -4.53
CA LEU A 40 1.45 -5.49 -3.31
C LEU A 40 2.00 -4.13 -2.91
N PHE A 41 1.98 -3.89 -1.61
CA PHE A 41 2.55 -2.71 -0.97
C PHE A 41 3.50 -3.19 0.12
N GLY A 42 4.39 -2.32 0.57
CA GLY A 42 5.35 -2.69 1.61
C GLY A 42 5.46 -1.64 2.70
N VAL A 43 5.63 -2.10 3.93
CA VAL A 43 5.92 -1.27 5.10
C VAL A 43 7.06 -1.89 5.89
N GLY A 44 7.80 -1.05 6.60
CA GLY A 44 8.90 -1.55 7.44
C GLY A 44 8.40 -2.16 8.74
N SER A 45 8.94 -3.32 9.12
CA SER A 45 8.55 -4.02 10.34
C SER A 45 8.79 -3.21 11.61
N HIS A 46 9.72 -2.26 11.57
CA HIS A 46 10.11 -1.42 12.72
C HIS A 46 9.24 -0.16 12.85
N LYS A 47 8.34 0.10 11.88
CA LYS A 47 7.56 1.34 11.86
C LYS A 47 6.22 1.19 12.56
N ASN A 48 5.71 2.31 13.08
CA ASN A 48 4.41 2.34 13.74
C ASN A 48 3.27 1.88 12.84
N VAL A 49 3.36 2.13 11.54
CA VAL A 49 2.33 1.68 10.58
C VAL A 49 2.16 0.17 10.60
N TYR A 50 3.27 -0.58 10.69
CA TYR A 50 3.19 -2.04 10.76
C TYR A 50 2.48 -2.49 12.03
N ARG A 51 2.83 -1.90 13.19
CA ARG A 51 2.17 -2.17 14.47
C ARG A 51 0.67 -1.87 14.38
N GLN A 52 0.31 -0.73 13.78
CA GLN A 52 -1.09 -0.34 13.64
C GLN A 52 -1.86 -1.33 12.78
N MET A 53 -1.27 -1.77 11.67
CA MET A 53 -1.91 -2.72 10.74
C MET A 53 -2.06 -4.12 11.34
N THR A 54 -1.15 -4.55 12.20
CA THR A 54 -1.29 -5.84 12.87
C THR A 54 -2.39 -5.79 13.93
N ALA A 55 -2.59 -4.66 14.57
CA ALA A 55 -3.67 -4.49 15.55
C ALA A 55 -5.03 -4.28 14.87
N ASN A 56 -5.06 -3.54 13.75
CA ASN A 56 -6.28 -3.30 12.99
C ASN A 56 -5.92 -3.29 11.49
N PRO A 57 -6.27 -4.34 10.75
CA PRO A 57 -5.86 -4.45 9.35
C PRO A 57 -6.69 -3.63 8.35
N LEU A 58 -7.71 -2.92 8.80
CA LEU A 58 -8.52 -2.10 7.90
C LEU A 58 -7.76 -0.85 7.50
N VAL A 59 -7.62 -0.64 6.19
CA VAL A 59 -6.83 0.47 5.63
C VAL A 59 -7.57 1.11 4.45
N GLU A 60 -7.20 2.34 4.14
CA GLU A 60 -7.63 3.01 2.93
C GLU A 60 -6.42 3.66 2.27
N ILE A 61 -6.32 3.44 0.96
CA ILE A 61 -5.28 4.03 0.12
C ILE A 61 -5.92 5.05 -0.80
N VAL A 62 -5.33 6.25 -0.88
CA VAL A 62 -5.79 7.33 -1.75
C VAL A 62 -4.62 7.83 -2.58
N ALA A 63 -4.84 7.98 -3.88
CA ALA A 63 -3.90 8.59 -4.81
C ALA A 63 -4.62 9.68 -5.59
N TYR A 64 -3.98 10.82 -5.79
CA TYR A 64 -4.57 11.97 -6.47
C TYR A 64 -3.86 12.24 -7.79
N LYS A 65 -4.63 12.50 -8.84
CA LYS A 65 -4.10 12.88 -10.14
C LYS A 65 -5.09 13.75 -10.90
N LYS A 66 -4.72 14.99 -11.18
CA LYS A 66 -5.46 15.90 -12.08
C LYS A 66 -6.96 15.99 -11.77
N GLY A 67 -7.31 16.28 -10.52
CA GLY A 67 -8.70 16.48 -10.11
C GLY A 67 -9.49 15.20 -9.89
N ARG A 68 -8.86 14.04 -10.01
CA ARG A 68 -9.48 12.74 -9.71
C ARG A 68 -8.62 12.03 -8.68
N TRP A 69 -9.24 11.19 -7.88
CA TRP A 69 -8.50 10.39 -6.91
C TRP A 69 -9.05 8.97 -6.82
N LEU A 70 -8.13 8.06 -6.59
CA LEU A 70 -8.44 6.67 -6.30
C LEU A 70 -8.70 6.53 -4.81
N ARG A 71 -9.76 5.79 -4.46
CA ARG A 71 -10.01 5.33 -3.09
C ARG A 71 -10.02 3.81 -3.12
N TYR A 72 -9.02 3.21 -2.50
CA TYR A 72 -8.85 1.77 -2.45
C TYR A 72 -8.87 1.33 -0.99
N THR A 73 -9.96 0.67 -0.59
CA THR A 73 -10.26 0.36 0.80
C THR A 73 -10.32 -1.14 0.97
N GLY A 74 -9.77 -1.66 2.05
CA GLY A 74 -9.83 -3.09 2.29
C GLY A 74 -9.11 -3.51 3.55
N ARG A 75 -8.94 -4.81 3.68
CA ARG A 75 -8.27 -5.45 4.80
C ARG A 75 -6.88 -5.90 4.36
N ALA A 76 -5.86 -5.39 5.02
CA ALA A 76 -4.47 -5.74 4.72
C ALA A 76 -4.18 -7.19 5.14
N VAL A 77 -3.59 -7.94 4.22
CA VAL A 77 -3.14 -9.31 4.46
C VAL A 77 -1.65 -9.38 4.13
N PHE A 78 -0.84 -9.65 5.14
CA PHE A 78 0.60 -9.74 4.95
C PHE A 78 1.00 -11.04 4.27
N GLU A 79 1.89 -10.93 3.30
CA GLU A 79 2.43 -12.08 2.58
C GLU A 79 3.48 -12.78 3.45
N THR A 80 3.42 -14.10 3.47
CA THR A 80 4.38 -14.90 4.24
C THR A 80 5.56 -15.38 3.40
N ASP A 81 5.42 -15.35 2.07
CA ASP A 81 6.50 -15.77 1.15
C ASP A 81 7.52 -14.63 1.00
N GLU A 82 8.76 -14.88 1.39
CA GLU A 82 9.83 -13.90 1.35
C GLU A 82 10.20 -13.43 -0.06
N LYS A 83 9.76 -14.14 -1.10
CA LYS A 83 10.06 -13.76 -2.48
C LYS A 83 9.52 -12.36 -2.82
N TYR A 84 8.40 -11.96 -2.23
CA TYR A 84 7.80 -10.64 -2.48
C TYR A 84 8.62 -9.51 -1.85
N ALA A 85 9.12 -9.73 -0.65
CA ALA A 85 10.01 -8.78 0.00
C ALA A 85 11.33 -8.64 -0.78
N GLN A 86 11.88 -9.75 -1.23
CA GLN A 86 13.11 -9.76 -2.02
C GLN A 86 12.91 -9.02 -3.34
N MET A 87 11.79 -9.26 -4.02
CA MET A 87 11.45 -8.56 -5.26
C MET A 87 11.41 -7.05 -5.05
N ALA A 88 10.78 -6.60 -3.96
CA ALA A 88 10.67 -5.17 -3.64
C ALA A 88 12.05 -4.56 -3.36
N LEU A 89 12.91 -5.26 -2.62
CA LEU A 89 14.26 -4.80 -2.33
C LEU A 89 15.13 -4.75 -3.59
N ASP A 90 14.98 -5.72 -4.49
CA ASP A 90 15.72 -5.74 -5.75
C ASP A 90 15.27 -4.59 -6.67
N ALA A 91 13.98 -4.24 -6.65
CA ALA A 91 13.47 -3.12 -7.44
C ALA A 91 13.87 -1.76 -6.87
N THR A 92 14.19 -1.70 -5.57
CA THR A 92 14.58 -0.47 -4.87
C THR A 92 15.86 -0.73 -4.05
N PRO A 93 17.02 -0.88 -4.70
CA PRO A 93 18.24 -1.34 -4.02
C PRO A 93 18.69 -0.50 -2.81
N HIS A 94 18.39 0.80 -2.80
CA HIS A 94 18.76 1.66 -1.67
C HIS A 94 18.07 1.24 -0.36
N LEU A 95 16.94 0.53 -0.44
CA LEU A 95 16.25 0.05 0.74
C LEU A 95 16.98 -1.13 1.41
N LYS A 96 17.90 -1.78 0.70
CA LYS A 96 18.69 -2.88 1.28
C LYS A 96 19.54 -2.41 2.45
N LYS A 97 19.88 -1.13 2.52
CA LYS A 97 20.62 -0.54 3.65
C LYS A 97 19.77 -0.47 4.91
N VAL A 98 18.46 -0.38 4.76
CA VAL A 98 17.53 -0.27 5.87
C VAL A 98 17.03 -1.66 6.31
N TYR A 99 16.76 -2.52 5.33
CA TYR A 99 16.15 -3.84 5.53
C TYR A 99 17.16 -4.95 5.26
N ASN A 100 17.82 -5.39 6.31
CA ASN A 100 18.84 -6.44 6.22
C ASN A 100 19.02 -7.11 7.59
N GLU A 101 19.84 -8.17 7.63
CA GLU A 101 20.06 -8.92 8.87
C GLU A 101 20.74 -8.07 9.95
N THR A 102 21.61 -7.14 9.55
CA THR A 102 22.33 -6.31 10.52
C THR A 102 21.41 -5.36 11.26
N THR A 103 20.46 -4.73 10.55
CA THR A 103 19.49 -3.82 11.18
C THR A 103 18.39 -4.59 11.88
N GLY A 104 18.09 -5.82 11.44
CA GLY A 104 16.96 -6.60 11.91
C GLY A 104 15.61 -6.11 11.37
N ASN A 105 15.60 -5.07 10.58
CA ASN A 105 14.38 -4.54 9.97
C ASN A 105 14.00 -5.39 8.75
N ARG A 106 12.69 -5.64 8.59
CA ARG A 106 12.18 -6.43 7.47
C ARG A 106 11.18 -5.61 6.67
N MET A 107 11.18 -5.83 5.36
CA MET A 107 10.14 -5.29 4.48
C MET A 107 8.93 -6.24 4.56
N MET A 108 7.81 -5.73 5.06
CA MET A 108 6.58 -6.49 5.22
C MET A 108 5.63 -6.15 4.07
N MET A 109 5.46 -7.10 3.14
CA MET A 109 4.62 -6.92 1.98
C MET A 109 3.18 -7.35 2.27
N PHE A 110 2.22 -6.63 1.71
CA PHE A 110 0.80 -6.93 1.92
C PHE A 110 -0.02 -6.61 0.67
N HIS A 111 -1.17 -7.24 0.58
CA HIS A 111 -2.22 -6.91 -0.39
C HIS A 111 -3.52 -6.67 0.36
N LEU A 112 -4.54 -6.16 -0.32
CA LEU A 112 -5.85 -5.92 0.29
C LEU A 112 -6.85 -6.99 -0.14
N GLU A 113 -7.60 -7.51 0.83
CA GLU A 113 -8.72 -8.43 0.62
C GLU A 113 -10.02 -7.76 1.06
N ASP A 114 -11.15 -8.32 0.61
CA ASP A 114 -12.48 -7.75 0.88
C ASP A 114 -12.51 -6.26 0.49
N ALA A 115 -11.92 -5.96 -0.66
CA ALA A 115 -11.60 -4.59 -1.06
C ALA A 115 -12.66 -3.98 -1.97
N SER A 116 -12.73 -2.66 -1.91
CA SER A 116 -13.47 -1.86 -2.89
C SER A 116 -12.53 -0.79 -3.43
N ALA A 117 -12.75 -0.37 -4.69
CA ALA A 117 -11.96 0.68 -5.29
C ALA A 117 -12.81 1.51 -6.23
N PHE A 118 -12.67 2.83 -6.12
CA PHE A 118 -13.38 3.79 -6.95
C PHE A 118 -12.43 4.91 -7.35
N ILE A 119 -12.61 5.42 -8.57
CA ILE A 119 -11.98 6.65 -9.01
C ILE A 119 -13.06 7.73 -8.95
N VAL A 120 -12.79 8.78 -8.19
CA VAL A 120 -13.77 9.83 -7.84
C VAL A 120 -13.29 11.16 -8.41
N ASP A 121 -14.21 11.99 -8.86
CA ASP A 121 -13.87 13.34 -9.31
C ASP A 121 -14.43 14.42 -8.38
N MET A 122 -14.16 15.68 -8.70
CA MET A 122 -14.52 16.83 -7.85
C MET A 122 -16.03 17.06 -7.76
N VAL A 123 -16.83 16.55 -8.70
CA VAL A 123 -18.28 16.73 -8.69
C VAL A 123 -19.02 15.52 -8.13
N GLY A 124 -18.28 14.50 -7.68
CA GLY A 124 -18.87 13.36 -7.01
C GLY A 124 -19.14 12.15 -7.89
N ASN A 125 -18.70 12.15 -9.14
CA ASN A 125 -18.83 10.95 -9.97
C ASN A 125 -17.86 9.88 -9.46
N GLU A 126 -18.33 8.63 -9.43
CA GLU A 126 -17.55 7.49 -8.99
C GLU A 126 -17.50 6.43 -10.08
N GLU A 127 -16.30 5.98 -10.43
CA GLU A 127 -16.08 4.92 -11.40
C GLU A 127 -15.46 3.73 -10.68
N PRO A 128 -16.08 2.54 -10.72
CA PRO A 128 -15.49 1.35 -10.12
C PRO A 128 -14.14 1.03 -10.75
N ALA A 129 -13.16 0.67 -9.91
CA ALA A 129 -11.81 0.31 -10.36
C ALA A 129 -11.47 -1.16 -10.06
N LEU A 130 -12.36 -1.88 -9.43
CA LEU A 130 -12.25 -3.33 -9.23
C LEU A 130 -13.24 -4.06 -10.09
#